data_54b36948e5bfb977ef39a5505eeff6ff
#
_entry.id   54b36948e5bfb977ef39a5505eeff6ff
#
_cell.length_a   1.000
_cell.length_b   1.000
_cell.length_c   1.000
_cell.angle_alpha   90.00
_cell.angle_beta   90.00
_cell.angle_gamma   90.00
#
_symmetry.space_group_name_H-M   'P 1'
#
loop_
_entity.id
_entity.type
_entity.pdbx_description
1 polymer ?
#
loop_
_entity_poly.entity_id
_entity_poly.type
_entity_poly.pdbx_seq_one_letter_code
_entity_poly.pdbx_strand_id
1 'polypeptide(L)'
;MILSPSLLSADFSRLADELAALEAAGISWLHLDIMDGAFVPNITFGQPVIQSLRQRSSQLFFDVHLMIEEPARYLEAFRDAGADMLVIHAEADRHPQRTLSEIRRLGMKAGLAFNPGTDIAPLRWLAPDLDMVLIMSVNPGFSGQKFIPQSFDKIRATRTMLNAAGAGDWRERAKLARVLTAGADVLVSGSAFFGHPPYDRCHQRFQAAARTAADNAHDARCAAAALWQPGRALKK
;
A
#
# COMPACT_ATOMS: atom_id res chain seq x y z
N MET A 1 4.57 -11.70 -0.98
CA MET A 1 4.71 -10.24 -1.16
C MET A 1 3.97 -9.83 -2.43
N ILE A 2 3.19 -8.76 -2.38
CA ILE A 2 2.60 -8.09 -3.55
C ILE A 2 3.48 -6.88 -3.90
N LEU A 3 3.85 -6.73 -5.18
CA LEU A 3 4.49 -5.52 -5.69
C LEU A 3 3.43 -4.68 -6.39
N SER A 4 3.33 -3.40 -6.03
CA SER A 4 2.41 -2.41 -6.62
C SER A 4 3.23 -1.24 -7.16
N PRO A 5 3.64 -1.26 -8.43
CA PRO A 5 4.38 -0.17 -9.03
C PRO A 5 3.54 1.12 -9.00
N SER A 6 4.16 2.24 -8.58
CA SER A 6 3.52 3.55 -8.61
C SER A 6 3.64 4.18 -10.00
N LEU A 7 2.50 4.36 -10.65
CA LEU A 7 2.39 4.96 -12.00
C LEU A 7 2.96 6.39 -12.06
N LEU A 8 3.10 7.07 -10.93
CA LEU A 8 3.71 8.39 -10.84
C LEU A 8 5.13 8.45 -11.45
N SER A 9 5.82 7.29 -11.53
CA SER A 9 7.17 7.20 -12.09
C SER A 9 7.21 6.63 -13.51
N ALA A 10 6.06 6.36 -14.12
CA ALA A 10 5.96 5.87 -15.50
C ALA A 10 6.05 7.00 -16.53
N ASP A 11 6.17 6.66 -17.80
CA ASP A 11 6.04 7.61 -18.90
C ASP A 11 4.57 7.91 -19.18
N PHE A 12 4.09 9.07 -18.76
CA PHE A 12 2.70 9.48 -18.93
C PHE A 12 2.27 9.66 -20.40
N SER A 13 3.23 9.82 -21.32
CA SER A 13 2.93 9.89 -22.76
C SER A 13 2.55 8.53 -23.36
N ARG A 14 2.83 7.41 -22.64
CA ARG A 14 2.70 6.03 -23.12
C ARG A 14 2.01 5.10 -22.10
N LEU A 15 1.08 5.61 -21.32
CA LEU A 15 0.44 4.85 -20.22
C LEU A 15 -0.16 3.52 -20.66
N ALA A 16 -0.70 3.42 -21.89
CA ALA A 16 -1.24 2.17 -22.41
C ALA A 16 -0.14 1.10 -22.63
N ASP A 17 1.03 1.50 -23.12
CA ASP A 17 2.18 0.61 -23.29
C ASP A 17 2.77 0.20 -21.94
N GLU A 18 2.80 1.13 -20.99
CA GLU A 18 3.24 0.86 -19.61
C GLU A 18 2.35 -0.19 -18.94
N LEU A 19 1.03 -0.08 -19.07
CA LEU A 19 0.10 -1.08 -18.54
C LEU A 19 0.35 -2.46 -19.16
N ALA A 20 0.45 -2.54 -20.46
CA ALA A 20 0.70 -3.79 -21.17
C ALA A 20 2.03 -4.43 -20.74
N ALA A 21 3.08 -3.62 -20.52
CA ALA A 21 4.37 -4.09 -20.06
C ALA A 21 4.33 -4.59 -18.60
N LEU A 22 3.53 -3.95 -17.73
CA LEU A 22 3.30 -4.39 -16.35
C LEU A 22 2.58 -5.75 -16.31
N GLU A 23 1.52 -5.92 -17.09
CA GLU A 23 0.76 -7.17 -17.19
C GLU A 23 1.67 -8.30 -17.74
N ALA A 24 2.42 -8.04 -18.80
CA ALA A 24 3.39 -8.99 -19.35
C ALA A 24 4.49 -9.40 -18.36
N ALA A 25 4.87 -8.49 -17.45
CA ALA A 25 5.81 -8.77 -16.37
C ALA A 25 5.18 -9.52 -15.18
N GLY A 26 3.89 -9.88 -15.24
CA GLY A 26 3.18 -10.58 -14.17
C GLY A 26 2.87 -9.70 -12.95
N ILE A 27 2.79 -8.40 -13.13
CA ILE A 27 2.30 -7.47 -12.09
C ILE A 27 0.79 -7.62 -11.99
N SER A 28 0.27 -7.68 -10.78
CA SER A 28 -1.16 -7.82 -10.49
C SER A 28 -1.78 -6.58 -9.83
N TRP A 29 -0.97 -5.66 -9.31
CA TRP A 29 -1.41 -4.43 -8.65
C TRP A 29 -0.76 -3.21 -9.27
N LEU A 30 -1.51 -2.10 -9.34
CA LEU A 30 -1.03 -0.81 -9.82
C LEU A 30 -1.37 0.27 -8.79
N HIS A 31 -0.36 1.01 -8.34
CA HIS A 31 -0.53 2.12 -7.41
C HIS A 31 -0.72 3.43 -8.17
N LEU A 32 -1.81 4.14 -7.87
CA LEU A 32 -2.22 5.36 -8.55
C LEU A 32 -2.21 6.52 -7.55
N ASP A 33 -1.18 7.35 -7.60
CA ASP A 33 -0.96 8.49 -6.71
C ASP A 33 -1.72 9.74 -7.22
N ILE A 34 -2.85 10.06 -6.59
CA ILE A 34 -3.72 11.20 -6.92
C ILE A 34 -3.38 12.37 -5.99
N MET A 35 -3.06 13.52 -6.59
CA MET A 35 -2.64 14.72 -5.89
C MET A 35 -3.40 15.94 -6.43
N ASP A 36 -3.87 16.81 -5.52
CA ASP A 36 -4.70 17.97 -5.82
C ASP A 36 -3.99 19.33 -5.73
N GLY A 37 -2.72 19.35 -5.32
CA GLY A 37 -1.98 20.60 -5.10
C GLY A 37 -2.33 21.32 -3.78
N ALA A 38 -3.25 20.76 -2.97
CA ALA A 38 -3.66 21.31 -1.67
C ALA A 38 -3.10 20.48 -0.51
N PHE A 39 -3.40 19.19 -0.47
CA PHE A 39 -2.82 18.27 0.53
C PHE A 39 -1.30 18.09 0.37
N VAL A 40 -0.83 18.06 -0.88
CA VAL A 40 0.60 18.04 -1.24
C VAL A 40 0.89 19.10 -2.32
N PRO A 41 2.12 19.66 -2.39
CA PRO A 41 2.45 20.74 -3.33
C PRO A 41 2.71 20.20 -4.75
N ASN A 42 1.93 19.25 -5.21
CA ASN A 42 2.00 18.66 -6.54
C ASN A 42 0.59 18.33 -7.04
N ILE A 43 0.38 18.34 -8.35
CA ILE A 43 -0.85 17.93 -9.02
C ILE A 43 -0.48 16.80 -9.98
N THR A 44 -1.22 15.68 -9.95
CA THR A 44 -0.94 14.55 -10.84
C THR A 44 -2.06 14.35 -11.87
N PHE A 45 -2.97 13.45 -11.61
CA PHE A 45 -4.09 13.11 -12.48
C PHE A 45 -5.30 12.73 -11.63
N GLY A 46 -6.44 12.49 -12.27
CA GLY A 46 -7.69 12.17 -11.58
C GLY A 46 -8.48 11.06 -12.28
N GLN A 47 -9.78 11.05 -11.99
CA GLN A 47 -10.73 10.04 -12.44
C GLN A 47 -10.70 9.77 -13.96
N PRO A 48 -10.59 10.77 -14.86
CA PRO A 48 -10.58 10.50 -16.30
C PRO A 48 -9.41 9.63 -16.75
N VAL A 49 -8.23 9.79 -16.13
CA VAL A 49 -7.07 8.94 -16.43
C VAL A 49 -7.29 7.53 -15.90
N ILE A 50 -7.79 7.38 -14.66
CA ILE A 50 -8.10 6.06 -14.08
C ILE A 50 -9.11 5.32 -14.95
N GLN A 51 -10.17 5.98 -15.39
CA GLN A 51 -11.18 5.40 -16.27
C GLN A 51 -10.58 4.92 -17.60
N SER A 52 -9.70 5.75 -18.21
CA SER A 52 -8.99 5.39 -19.44
C SER A 52 -8.08 4.18 -19.27
N LEU A 53 -7.38 4.10 -18.12
CA LEU A 53 -6.53 2.95 -17.77
C LEU A 53 -7.39 1.70 -17.52
N ARG A 54 -8.51 1.81 -16.83
CA ARG A 54 -9.44 0.69 -16.57
C ARG A 54 -10.00 0.10 -17.84
N GLN A 55 -10.30 0.92 -18.86
CA GLN A 55 -10.74 0.45 -20.18
C GLN A 55 -9.65 -0.38 -20.90
N ARG A 56 -8.38 -0.21 -20.55
CA ARG A 56 -7.24 -0.94 -21.13
C ARG A 56 -6.84 -2.18 -20.35
N SER A 57 -7.14 -2.22 -19.05
CA SER A 57 -6.78 -3.33 -18.17
C SER A 57 -7.94 -3.69 -17.24
N SER A 58 -8.42 -4.93 -17.37
CA SER A 58 -9.37 -5.53 -16.43
C SER A 58 -8.70 -6.43 -15.38
N GLN A 59 -7.39 -6.69 -15.52
CA GLN A 59 -6.67 -7.67 -14.70
C GLN A 59 -5.91 -7.02 -13.53
N LEU A 60 -5.45 -5.77 -13.70
CA LEU A 60 -4.72 -5.07 -12.65
C LEU A 60 -5.67 -4.58 -11.55
N PHE A 61 -5.30 -4.84 -10.31
CA PHE A 61 -5.95 -4.27 -9.14
C PHE A 61 -5.49 -2.80 -8.98
N PHE A 62 -6.43 -1.86 -9.10
CA PHE A 62 -6.15 -0.42 -8.99
C PHE A 62 -6.24 0.03 -7.54
N ASP A 63 -5.09 0.25 -6.96
CA ASP A 63 -4.85 0.76 -5.63
C ASP A 63 -4.68 2.29 -5.71
N VAL A 64 -5.76 3.01 -5.47
CA VAL A 64 -5.82 4.47 -5.65
C VAL A 64 -5.53 5.16 -4.32
N HIS A 65 -4.39 5.85 -4.28
CA HIS A 65 -3.89 6.59 -3.11
C HIS A 65 -4.24 8.07 -3.26
N LEU A 66 -5.12 8.54 -2.37
CA LEU A 66 -5.66 9.90 -2.41
C LEU A 66 -4.86 10.83 -1.49
N MET A 67 -3.94 11.57 -2.06
CA MET A 67 -3.24 12.70 -1.45
C MET A 67 -3.97 14.00 -1.81
N ILE A 68 -5.24 14.09 -1.36
CA ILE A 68 -6.15 15.20 -1.63
C ILE A 68 -6.86 15.63 -0.35
N GLU A 69 -7.27 16.88 -0.29
CA GLU A 69 -8.14 17.40 0.77
C GLU A 69 -9.57 16.86 0.64
N GLU A 70 -10.22 16.61 1.77
CA GLU A 70 -11.62 16.14 1.85
C GLU A 70 -11.94 14.95 0.92
N PRO A 71 -11.20 13.81 0.99
CA PRO A 71 -11.36 12.69 0.07
C PRO A 71 -12.78 12.09 0.06
N ALA A 72 -13.52 12.24 1.14
CA ALA A 72 -14.91 11.78 1.26
C ALA A 72 -15.85 12.32 0.17
N ARG A 73 -15.52 13.45 -0.45
CA ARG A 73 -16.32 14.08 -1.53
C ARG A 73 -16.23 13.35 -2.86
N TYR A 74 -15.23 12.49 -3.06
CA TYR A 74 -14.87 11.95 -4.36
C TYR A 74 -15.01 10.41 -4.46
N LEU A 75 -15.49 9.74 -3.41
CA LEU A 75 -15.47 8.27 -3.32
C LEU A 75 -16.23 7.61 -4.47
N GLU A 76 -17.46 8.09 -4.77
CA GLU A 76 -18.27 7.55 -5.87
C GLU A 76 -17.61 7.78 -7.22
N ALA A 77 -17.04 8.97 -7.45
CA ALA A 77 -16.37 9.29 -8.71
C ALA A 77 -15.14 8.39 -8.96
N PHE A 78 -14.38 8.02 -7.91
CA PHE A 78 -13.27 7.09 -8.04
C PHE A 78 -13.73 5.63 -8.21
N ARG A 79 -14.83 5.21 -7.55
CA ARG A 79 -15.47 3.92 -7.82
C ARG A 79 -15.87 3.81 -9.29
N ASP A 80 -16.57 4.81 -9.81
CA ASP A 80 -17.08 4.82 -11.18
C ASP A 80 -15.96 4.89 -12.22
N ALA A 81 -14.83 5.48 -11.86
CA ALA A 81 -13.61 5.44 -12.67
C ALA A 81 -12.93 4.05 -12.68
N GLY A 82 -13.29 3.15 -11.76
CA GLY A 82 -12.79 1.78 -11.72
C GLY A 82 -11.71 1.51 -10.67
N ALA A 83 -11.67 2.27 -9.58
CA ALA A 83 -10.83 1.96 -8.43
C ALA A 83 -11.29 0.66 -7.74
N ASP A 84 -10.36 -0.25 -7.42
CA ASP A 84 -10.64 -1.43 -6.60
C ASP A 84 -10.44 -1.16 -5.11
N MET A 85 -9.56 -0.22 -4.80
CA MET A 85 -9.26 0.24 -3.44
C MET A 85 -9.04 1.74 -3.42
N LEU A 86 -9.52 2.39 -2.36
CA LEU A 86 -9.17 3.78 -2.03
C LEU A 86 -8.38 3.81 -0.74
N VAL A 87 -7.23 4.46 -0.78
CA VAL A 87 -6.38 4.74 0.38
C VAL A 87 -6.42 6.23 0.65
N ILE A 88 -7.05 6.63 1.74
CA ILE A 88 -7.13 8.02 2.18
C ILE A 88 -6.07 8.31 3.24
N HIS A 89 -5.65 9.55 3.39
CA HIS A 89 -4.77 9.96 4.47
C HIS A 89 -5.55 10.24 5.77
N ALA A 90 -5.00 9.77 6.89
CA ALA A 90 -5.55 10.06 8.22
C ALA A 90 -5.57 11.57 8.51
N GLU A 91 -4.65 12.31 7.90
CA GLU A 91 -4.50 13.76 8.05
C GLU A 91 -5.48 14.56 7.18
N ALA A 92 -6.04 13.96 6.13
CA ALA A 92 -6.90 14.63 5.16
C ALA A 92 -8.40 14.51 5.48
N ASP A 93 -8.77 13.70 6.48
CA ASP A 93 -10.17 13.44 6.81
C ASP A 93 -10.47 13.66 8.29
N ARG A 94 -11.50 14.46 8.58
CA ARG A 94 -11.95 14.72 9.96
C ARG A 94 -12.70 13.54 10.59
N HIS A 95 -13.27 12.65 9.77
CA HIS A 95 -14.09 11.52 10.20
C HIS A 95 -13.70 10.23 9.46
N PRO A 96 -12.44 9.78 9.56
CA PRO A 96 -11.93 8.67 8.75
C PRO A 96 -12.71 7.38 8.90
N GLN A 97 -13.25 7.06 10.09
CA GLN A 97 -14.08 5.87 10.28
C GLN A 97 -15.31 5.86 9.35
N ARG A 98 -16.03 6.99 9.30
CA ARG A 98 -17.20 7.12 8.41
C ARG A 98 -16.81 6.97 6.93
N THR A 99 -15.72 7.59 6.53
CA THR A 99 -15.23 7.53 5.14
C THR A 99 -14.78 6.14 4.75
N LEU A 100 -14.07 5.43 5.63
CA LEU A 100 -13.65 4.03 5.41
C LEU A 100 -14.86 3.10 5.28
N SER A 101 -15.86 3.24 6.17
CA SER A 101 -17.11 2.48 6.08
C SER A 101 -17.84 2.75 4.75
N GLU A 102 -17.86 4.01 4.28
CA GLU A 102 -18.48 4.38 3.02
C GLU A 102 -17.74 3.81 1.80
N ILE A 103 -16.40 3.81 1.79
CA ILE A 103 -15.59 3.15 0.75
C ILE A 103 -16.00 1.67 0.63
N ARG A 104 -16.12 0.97 1.76
CA ARG A 104 -16.53 -0.44 1.78
C ARG A 104 -17.99 -0.63 1.35
N ARG A 105 -18.91 0.25 1.75
CA ARG A 105 -20.30 0.25 1.29
C ARG A 105 -20.42 0.40 -0.23
N LEU A 106 -19.53 1.16 -0.83
CA LEU A 106 -19.42 1.34 -2.28
C LEU A 106 -18.80 0.13 -3.02
N GLY A 107 -18.40 -0.91 -2.30
CA GLY A 107 -17.85 -2.16 -2.87
C GLY A 107 -16.34 -2.14 -3.10
N MET A 108 -15.65 -1.07 -2.71
CA MET A 108 -14.19 -0.98 -2.79
C MET A 108 -13.50 -1.45 -1.50
N LYS A 109 -12.23 -1.81 -1.59
CA LYS A 109 -11.37 -2.01 -0.42
C LYS A 109 -10.99 -0.67 0.20
N ALA A 110 -10.92 -0.60 1.54
CA ALA A 110 -10.62 0.61 2.28
C ALA A 110 -9.20 0.58 2.86
N GLY A 111 -8.40 1.60 2.55
CA GLY A 111 -7.07 1.78 3.08
C GLY A 111 -6.90 3.12 3.80
N LEU A 112 -5.99 3.14 4.78
CA LEU A 112 -5.62 4.36 5.52
C LEU A 112 -4.11 4.57 5.48
N ALA A 113 -3.69 5.75 5.00
CA ALA A 113 -2.30 6.18 4.95
C ALA A 113 -1.94 7.06 6.14
N PHE A 114 -0.69 6.97 6.59
CA PHE A 114 -0.12 7.81 7.63
C PHE A 114 1.18 8.44 7.16
N ASN A 115 1.30 9.76 7.26
CA ASN A 115 2.53 10.49 7.03
C ASN A 115 3.64 10.05 7.99
N PRO A 116 4.92 10.27 7.66
CA PRO A 116 6.02 9.83 8.51
C PRO A 116 5.92 10.32 9.97
N GLY A 117 5.46 11.55 10.18
CA GLY A 117 5.34 12.18 11.50
C GLY A 117 4.02 11.93 12.24
N THR A 118 3.02 11.30 11.62
CA THR A 118 1.69 11.11 12.21
C THR A 118 1.65 9.87 13.10
N ASP A 119 1.03 9.97 14.27
CA ASP A 119 0.84 8.84 15.19
C ASP A 119 -0.16 7.82 14.60
N ILE A 120 0.13 6.54 14.81
CA ILE A 120 -0.69 5.40 14.38
C ILE A 120 -1.71 4.95 15.44
N ALA A 121 -1.74 5.57 16.61
CA ALA A 121 -2.66 5.21 17.70
C ALA A 121 -4.15 5.11 17.29
N PRO A 122 -4.67 5.90 16.33
CA PRO A 122 -6.03 5.74 15.83
C PRO A 122 -6.35 4.36 15.26
N LEU A 123 -5.35 3.59 14.79
CA LEU A 123 -5.55 2.24 14.23
C LEU A 123 -6.25 1.28 15.18
N ARG A 124 -6.06 1.43 16.49
CA ARG A 124 -6.76 0.60 17.50
C ARG A 124 -8.30 0.66 17.39
N TRP A 125 -8.83 1.75 16.84
CA TRP A 125 -10.26 1.97 16.66
C TRP A 125 -10.73 1.76 15.22
N LEU A 126 -9.85 1.94 14.25
CA LEU A 126 -10.15 1.92 12.81
C LEU A 126 -9.87 0.57 12.15
N ALA A 127 -9.09 -0.30 12.79
CA ALA A 127 -8.67 -1.58 12.22
C ALA A 127 -9.83 -2.44 11.67
N PRO A 128 -11.03 -2.52 12.30
CA PRO A 128 -12.15 -3.30 11.76
C PRO A 128 -12.69 -2.79 10.42
N ASP A 129 -12.49 -1.51 10.10
CA ASP A 129 -12.96 -0.88 8.87
C ASP A 129 -11.91 -0.86 7.75
N LEU A 130 -10.71 -1.39 8.02
CA LEU A 130 -9.58 -1.33 7.10
C LEU A 130 -9.32 -2.67 6.40
N ASP A 131 -9.00 -2.61 5.12
CA ASP A 131 -8.39 -3.69 4.34
C ASP A 131 -6.87 -3.49 4.17
N MET A 132 -6.36 -2.25 4.35
CA MET A 132 -4.94 -1.93 4.23
C MET A 132 -4.53 -0.73 5.09
N VAL A 133 -3.28 -0.75 5.57
CA VAL A 133 -2.60 0.41 6.14
C VAL A 133 -1.37 0.75 5.31
N LEU A 134 -1.25 2.00 4.87
CA LEU A 134 -0.11 2.51 4.12
C LEU A 134 0.76 3.40 5.02
N ILE A 135 1.96 2.95 5.35
CA ILE A 135 2.93 3.76 6.09
C ILE A 135 3.84 4.48 5.11
N MET A 136 3.71 5.80 5.07
CA MET A 136 4.59 6.63 4.26
C MET A 136 6.02 6.54 4.77
N SER A 137 6.92 6.12 3.91
CA SER A 137 8.37 6.05 4.19
C SER A 137 9.17 7.20 3.59
N VAL A 138 8.46 8.12 2.97
CA VAL A 138 8.90 9.42 2.46
C VAL A 138 7.77 10.41 2.70
N ASN A 139 8.02 11.71 2.62
CA ASN A 139 6.92 12.68 2.62
C ASN A 139 6.09 12.52 1.33
N PRO A 140 4.74 12.57 1.40
CA PRO A 140 3.91 12.47 0.20
C PRO A 140 4.15 13.65 -0.76
N GLY A 141 3.89 13.44 -2.06
CA GLY A 141 3.93 14.48 -3.08
C GLY A 141 4.92 14.27 -4.22
N PHE A 142 6.03 13.56 -4.01
CA PHE A 142 7.06 13.37 -5.03
C PHE A 142 7.65 11.95 -5.02
N SER A 143 8.04 11.46 -6.19
CA SER A 143 8.82 10.21 -6.33
C SER A 143 10.33 10.42 -6.12
N GLY A 144 11.09 9.33 -5.99
CA GLY A 144 12.56 9.38 -5.93
C GLY A 144 13.19 9.89 -4.64
N GLN A 145 12.41 10.12 -3.58
CA GLN A 145 12.88 10.60 -2.29
C GLN A 145 13.69 9.54 -1.51
N LYS A 146 14.52 10.01 -0.57
CA LYS A 146 15.25 9.14 0.35
C LYS A 146 14.30 8.57 1.41
N PHE A 147 14.46 7.29 1.70
CA PHE A 147 13.71 6.59 2.74
C PHE A 147 14.00 7.18 4.14
N ILE A 148 12.94 7.39 4.91
CA ILE A 148 13.02 7.84 6.30
C ILE A 148 13.21 6.61 7.20
N PRO A 149 14.38 6.45 7.88
CA PRO A 149 14.71 5.22 8.61
C PRO A 149 13.73 4.86 9.74
N GLN A 150 13.13 5.85 10.37
CA GLN A 150 12.14 5.68 11.45
C GLN A 150 10.87 4.96 10.99
N SER A 151 10.60 4.93 9.68
CA SER A 151 9.47 4.17 9.11
C SER A 151 9.57 2.67 9.38
N PHE A 152 10.77 2.10 9.58
CA PHE A 152 10.89 0.69 9.97
C PHE A 152 10.25 0.40 11.32
N ASP A 153 10.45 1.28 12.30
CA ASP A 153 9.87 1.12 13.64
C ASP A 153 8.35 1.31 13.60
N LYS A 154 7.90 2.28 12.81
CA LYS A 154 6.48 2.57 12.61
C LYS A 154 5.77 1.38 11.94
N ILE A 155 6.36 0.75 10.93
CA ILE A 155 5.86 -0.45 10.28
C ILE A 155 5.73 -1.61 11.30
N ARG A 156 6.76 -1.86 12.11
CA ARG A 156 6.71 -2.89 13.16
C ARG A 156 5.61 -2.64 14.18
N ALA A 157 5.49 -1.39 14.64
CA ALA A 157 4.44 -1.00 15.58
C ALA A 157 3.04 -1.20 14.98
N THR A 158 2.84 -0.77 13.74
CA THR A 158 1.58 -0.97 12.99
C THR A 158 1.24 -2.45 12.88
N ARG A 159 2.18 -3.31 12.49
CA ARG A 159 1.97 -4.76 12.41
C ARG A 159 1.55 -5.35 13.77
N THR A 160 2.22 -4.94 14.84
CA THR A 160 1.88 -5.39 16.19
C THR A 160 0.46 -4.99 16.59
N MET A 161 0.06 -3.75 16.30
CA MET A 161 -1.29 -3.25 16.60
C MET A 161 -2.36 -4.00 15.81
N LEU A 162 -2.16 -4.22 14.52
CA LEU A 162 -3.11 -4.94 13.66
C LEU A 162 -3.27 -6.40 14.09
N ASN A 163 -2.18 -7.08 14.43
CA ASN A 163 -2.23 -8.45 14.96
C ASN A 163 -2.99 -8.52 16.29
N ALA A 164 -2.79 -7.57 17.19
CA ALA A 164 -3.47 -7.51 18.48
C ALA A 164 -4.98 -7.20 18.34
N ALA A 165 -5.39 -6.49 17.29
CA ALA A 165 -6.79 -6.18 17.01
C ALA A 165 -7.58 -7.39 16.44
N GLY A 166 -6.96 -8.58 16.30
CA GLY A 166 -7.58 -9.78 15.73
C GLY A 166 -7.97 -9.60 14.25
N ALA A 167 -7.50 -8.55 13.66
CA ALA A 167 -7.69 -8.27 12.25
C ALA A 167 -6.82 -9.24 11.45
N GLY A 168 -7.43 -10.09 10.66
CA GLY A 168 -6.81 -11.22 9.94
C GLY A 168 -5.55 -10.92 9.12
N ASP A 169 -5.35 -11.57 7.99
CA ASP A 169 -4.14 -11.46 7.14
C ASP A 169 -3.94 -10.03 6.59
N TRP A 170 -3.36 -9.15 7.41
CA TRP A 170 -3.13 -7.73 7.11
C TRP A 170 -1.83 -7.53 6.36
N ARG A 171 -1.87 -6.73 5.30
CA ARG A 171 -0.76 -6.54 4.37
C ARG A 171 -0.34 -5.07 4.30
N GLU A 172 0.91 -4.79 4.56
CA GLU A 172 1.51 -3.46 4.71
C GLU A 172 2.65 -3.21 3.70
N ARG A 173 2.95 -1.93 3.38
CA ARG A 173 3.85 -1.59 2.25
C ARG A 173 5.04 -0.72 2.62
N ALA A 174 6.21 -1.03 2.13
CA ALA A 174 7.41 -0.19 2.00
C ALA A 174 8.70 -0.91 1.51
N LYS A 175 9.92 -0.31 1.55
CA LYS A 175 11.17 -0.76 0.89
C LYS A 175 11.71 -2.15 1.25
N LEU A 176 12.21 -2.84 0.21
CA LEU A 176 12.39 -4.23 -0.02
C LEU A 176 12.86 -5.14 1.14
N ALA A 177 13.99 -5.48 1.42
CA ALA A 177 14.31 -6.56 2.36
C ALA A 177 14.05 -6.21 3.84
N ARG A 178 14.51 -5.05 4.32
CA ARG A 178 14.37 -4.64 5.73
C ARG A 178 12.93 -4.31 6.12
N VAL A 179 12.11 -3.99 5.15
CA VAL A 179 10.72 -3.61 5.32
C VAL A 179 9.81 -4.82 5.39
N LEU A 180 10.08 -5.84 4.58
CA LEU A 180 9.40 -7.14 4.69
C LEU A 180 9.71 -7.79 6.04
N THR A 181 10.96 -7.70 6.51
CA THR A 181 11.35 -8.14 7.87
C THR A 181 10.67 -7.31 8.96
N ALA A 182 10.32 -6.05 8.70
CA ALA A 182 9.53 -5.22 9.60
C ALA A 182 8.03 -5.58 9.60
N GLY A 183 7.57 -6.41 8.67
CA GLY A 183 6.21 -6.93 8.64
C GLY A 183 5.34 -6.49 7.47
N ALA A 184 5.90 -5.86 6.43
CA ALA A 184 5.16 -5.45 5.24
C ALA A 184 4.87 -6.63 4.30
N ASP A 185 3.68 -6.66 3.70
CA ASP A 185 3.25 -7.69 2.75
C ASP A 185 3.07 -7.14 1.33
N VAL A 186 2.84 -5.86 1.20
CA VAL A 186 2.70 -5.16 -0.09
C VAL A 186 3.73 -4.06 -0.19
N LEU A 187 4.32 -3.88 -1.35
CA LEU A 187 5.39 -2.93 -1.61
C LEU A 187 5.01 -1.96 -2.73
N VAL A 188 4.90 -0.67 -2.40
CA VAL A 188 4.78 0.39 -3.41
C VAL A 188 6.18 0.78 -3.87
N SER A 189 6.42 0.81 -5.18
CA SER A 189 7.71 1.17 -5.76
C SER A 189 7.52 2.04 -7.01
N GLY A 190 8.06 3.25 -6.99
CA GLY A 190 8.06 4.17 -8.14
C GLY A 190 9.33 4.03 -8.99
N SER A 191 10.22 5.01 -8.92
CA SER A 191 11.45 5.09 -9.74
C SER A 191 12.38 3.88 -9.61
N ALA A 192 12.39 3.18 -8.48
CA ALA A 192 13.16 1.95 -8.30
C ALA A 192 12.62 0.77 -9.14
N PHE A 193 11.38 0.86 -9.63
CA PHE A 193 10.80 -0.10 -10.56
C PHE A 193 10.85 0.44 -12.00
N PHE A 194 10.19 1.56 -12.28
CA PHE A 194 10.07 2.14 -13.63
C PHE A 194 11.39 2.60 -14.24
N GLY A 195 12.38 2.96 -13.43
CA GLY A 195 13.73 3.31 -13.88
C GLY A 195 14.60 2.12 -14.33
N HIS A 196 14.10 0.88 -14.28
CA HIS A 196 14.90 -0.32 -14.54
C HIS A 196 14.20 -1.33 -15.46
N PRO A 197 13.85 -0.96 -16.71
CA PRO A 197 13.33 -1.92 -17.68
C PRO A 197 14.44 -2.96 -18.04
N PRO A 198 14.07 -4.16 -18.49
CA PRO A 198 12.71 -4.65 -18.70
C PRO A 198 12.04 -5.05 -17.37
N TYR A 199 10.72 -4.84 -17.26
CA TYR A 199 9.97 -4.94 -15.99
C TYR A 199 9.83 -6.37 -15.46
N ASP A 200 9.88 -7.39 -16.31
CA ASP A 200 9.92 -8.80 -15.90
C ASP A 200 11.17 -9.11 -15.05
N ARG A 201 12.34 -8.64 -15.47
CA ARG A 201 13.60 -8.79 -14.70
C ARG A 201 13.57 -7.97 -13.41
N CYS A 202 13.01 -6.78 -13.47
CA CYS A 202 12.84 -5.95 -12.28
C CYS A 202 11.91 -6.65 -11.28
N HIS A 203 10.77 -7.16 -11.71
CA HIS A 203 9.84 -7.94 -10.87
C HIS A 203 10.51 -9.17 -10.25
N GLN A 204 11.28 -9.95 -11.02
CA GLN A 204 12.03 -11.10 -10.51
C GLN A 204 13.03 -10.73 -9.41
N ARG A 205 13.75 -9.59 -9.54
CA ARG A 205 14.65 -9.08 -8.49
C ARG A 205 13.91 -8.76 -7.20
N PHE A 206 12.74 -8.12 -7.30
CA PHE A 206 11.89 -7.83 -6.16
C PHE A 206 11.39 -9.11 -5.51
N GLN A 207 10.97 -10.11 -6.27
CA GLN A 207 10.55 -11.41 -5.75
C GLN A 207 11.69 -12.18 -5.09
N ALA A 208 12.89 -12.17 -5.67
CA ALA A 208 14.08 -12.83 -5.12
C ALA A 208 14.45 -12.24 -3.75
N ALA A 209 14.54 -10.90 -3.66
CA ALA A 209 14.83 -10.23 -2.41
C ALA A 209 13.72 -10.43 -1.34
N ALA A 210 12.47 -10.60 -1.77
CA ALA A 210 11.38 -10.94 -0.86
C ALA A 210 11.47 -12.36 -0.31
N ARG A 211 11.88 -13.34 -1.11
CA ARG A 211 12.13 -14.72 -0.65
C ARG A 211 13.22 -14.74 0.42
N THR A 212 14.37 -14.11 0.15
CA THR A 212 15.46 -14.02 1.13
C THR A 212 15.02 -13.36 2.45
N ALA A 213 14.19 -12.32 2.39
CA ALA A 213 13.66 -11.68 3.58
C ALA A 213 12.66 -12.58 4.34
N ALA A 214 11.86 -13.38 3.63
CA ALA A 214 10.93 -14.33 4.23
C ALA A 214 11.65 -15.49 4.92
N ASP A 215 12.71 -16.00 4.32
CA ASP A 215 13.54 -17.06 4.90
C ASP A 215 14.18 -16.59 6.22
N ASN A 216 14.80 -15.40 6.22
CA ASN A 216 15.38 -14.80 7.41
C ASN A 216 14.32 -14.52 8.51
N ALA A 217 13.11 -14.10 8.14
CA ALA A 217 12.02 -13.87 9.08
C ALA A 217 11.42 -15.19 9.60
N HIS A 218 11.43 -16.26 8.79
CA HIS A 218 11.00 -17.59 9.21
C HIS A 218 11.97 -18.18 10.24
N ASP A 219 13.26 -18.09 9.99
CA ASP A 219 14.31 -18.55 10.92
C ASP A 219 14.21 -17.83 12.27
N ALA A 220 13.99 -16.51 12.26
CA ALA A 220 13.80 -15.72 13.47
C ALA A 220 12.52 -16.13 14.24
N ARG A 221 11.43 -16.45 13.54
CA ARG A 221 10.18 -16.94 14.15
C ARG A 221 10.32 -18.36 14.70
N CYS A 222 11.02 -19.22 14.00
CA CYS A 222 11.33 -20.57 14.48
C CYS A 222 12.19 -20.52 15.72
N ALA A 223 13.21 -19.66 15.80
CA ALA A 223 14.03 -19.47 16.99
C ALA A 223 13.20 -18.96 18.18
N ALA A 224 12.30 -17.99 17.97
CA ALA A 224 11.39 -17.49 19.00
C ALA A 224 10.35 -18.55 19.44
N ALA A 225 9.83 -19.36 18.52
CA ALA A 225 8.90 -20.46 18.82
C ALA A 225 9.58 -21.60 19.61
N ALA A 226 10.86 -21.86 19.40
CA ALA A 226 11.63 -22.81 20.17
C ALA A 226 11.84 -22.36 21.63
N LEU A 227 11.78 -21.07 21.92
CA LEU A 227 11.87 -20.53 23.29
C LEU A 227 10.50 -20.42 23.97
N TRP A 228 9.39 -20.57 23.25
CA TRP A 228 8.03 -20.49 23.79
C TRP A 228 7.33 -21.85 23.70
N GLN A 229 7.35 -22.62 24.78
CA GLN A 229 6.51 -23.81 24.89
C GLN A 229 5.10 -23.43 25.33
N PRO A 230 4.05 -23.73 24.54
CA PRO A 230 2.68 -23.48 24.98
C PRO A 230 2.36 -24.36 26.19
N GLY A 231 2.03 -23.74 27.32
CA GLY A 231 1.56 -24.43 28.51
C GLY A 231 0.40 -25.36 28.16
N ARG A 232 0.46 -26.60 28.66
CA ARG A 232 -0.57 -27.62 28.50
C ARG A 232 -1.94 -27.06 28.88
N ALA A 233 -2.89 -27.14 27.96
CA ALA A 233 -4.28 -26.91 28.26
C ALA A 233 -4.74 -27.86 29.33
N LEU A 234 -5.21 -27.32 30.46
CA LEU A 234 -5.92 -28.10 31.48
C LEU A 234 -7.23 -28.59 30.87
N LYS A 235 -7.37 -29.91 30.78
CA LYS A 235 -8.65 -30.54 30.48
C LYS A 235 -9.66 -30.21 31.60
N LYS A 236 -10.82 -29.71 31.22
CA LYS A 236 -12.08 -29.96 31.88
C LYS A 236 -13.09 -30.41 30.85
#